data_37a054a53287cacf4e638e59c499571b
#
_entry.id   37a054a53287cacf4e638e59c499571b
#
_cell.length_a   1.000
_cell.length_b   1.000
_cell.length_c   1.000
_cell.angle_alpha   90.00
_cell.angle_beta   90.00
_cell.angle_gamma   90.00
#
_symmetry.space_group_name_H-M   'P 1'
#
loop_
_entity.id
_entity.type
_entity.pdbx_description
1 polymer ?
#
loop_
_entity_poly.entity_id
_entity_poly.type
_entity_poly.pdbx_seq_one_letter_code
_entity_poly.pdbx_strand_id
1 'polypeptide(L)'
;MKKWTKKLLEESGYEIKNAQIESVRLTMADHGVLTSDLVLNGHGWGVCYGGYVLGKGYLGSKDFEGYGSGMEAIMRIMDTVGVEEYGQMKGKYVRIATKGLGSSVRIIGNILDDKWFDYESFFADKKDEENDNGM
;
A
#
# COMPACT_ATOMS: atom_id res chain seq x y z
N MET A 1 3.55 12.74 -5.43
CA MET A 1 2.74 11.98 -4.45
C MET A 1 2.05 12.95 -3.50
N LYS A 2 0.79 12.73 -3.25
CA LYS A 2 0.01 13.61 -2.38
C LYS A 2 0.47 13.46 -0.93
N LYS A 3 0.75 14.59 -0.28
CA LYS A 3 1.15 14.61 1.14
C LYS A 3 -0.09 14.80 1.99
N TRP A 4 -0.63 13.69 2.47
CA TRP A 4 -1.78 13.72 3.34
C TRP A 4 -1.39 14.05 4.79
N THR A 5 -2.31 14.74 5.46
CA THR A 5 -2.34 14.88 6.92
C THR A 5 -3.70 14.40 7.39
N LYS A 6 -3.83 14.07 8.66
CA LYS A 6 -5.12 13.68 9.22
C LYS A 6 -6.18 14.76 8.96
N LYS A 7 -5.81 16.02 9.20
CA LYS A 7 -6.71 17.15 8.98
C LYS A 7 -7.17 17.23 7.54
N LEU A 8 -6.25 17.13 6.59
CA LEU A 8 -6.56 17.21 5.16
C LEU A 8 -7.45 16.02 4.73
N LEU A 9 -7.19 14.83 5.25
CA LEU A 9 -8.01 13.66 4.99
C LEU A 9 -9.45 13.89 5.46
N GLU A 10 -9.62 14.34 6.69
CA GLU A 10 -10.96 14.60 7.25
C GLU A 10 -11.68 15.72 6.47
N GLU A 11 -10.99 16.81 6.13
CA GLU A 11 -11.54 17.89 5.32
C GLU A 11 -11.94 17.41 3.92
N SER A 12 -11.27 16.37 3.40
CA SER A 12 -11.56 15.80 2.09
C SER A 12 -12.65 14.70 2.13
N GLY A 13 -13.29 14.51 3.28
CA GLY A 13 -14.40 13.58 3.43
C GLY A 13 -14.02 12.16 3.81
N TYR A 14 -12.76 11.90 4.18
CA TYR A 14 -12.34 10.59 4.66
C TYR A 14 -12.66 10.39 6.12
N GLU A 15 -13.07 9.18 6.46
CA GLU A 15 -13.16 8.71 7.84
C GLU A 15 -11.86 7.96 8.15
N ILE A 16 -11.31 8.20 9.34
CA ILE A 16 -10.08 7.56 9.79
C ILE A 16 -10.44 6.48 10.80
N LYS A 17 -9.98 5.26 10.55
CA LYS A 17 -10.24 4.09 11.39
C LYS A 17 -8.94 3.43 11.78
N ASN A 18 -8.89 2.90 13.00
CA ASN A 18 -7.78 2.05 13.45
C ASN A 18 -7.98 0.63 12.93
N ALA A 19 -6.89 -0.01 12.56
CA ALA A 19 -6.88 -1.39 12.11
C ALA A 19 -5.62 -2.09 12.58
N GLN A 20 -5.68 -3.42 12.64
CA GLN A 20 -4.50 -4.25 12.91
C GLN A 20 -4.14 -5.00 11.63
N ILE A 21 -2.86 -5.07 11.33
CA ILE A 21 -2.37 -5.88 10.22
C ILE A 21 -2.41 -7.34 10.63
N GLU A 22 -3.35 -8.10 10.08
CA GLU A 22 -3.50 -9.52 10.36
C GLU A 22 -2.43 -10.34 9.65
N SER A 23 -2.17 -10.03 8.39
CA SER A 23 -1.18 -10.73 7.58
C SER A 23 -0.58 -9.83 6.53
N VAL A 24 0.62 -10.21 6.11
CA VAL A 24 1.33 -9.59 4.98
C VAL A 24 1.55 -10.67 3.94
N ARG A 25 1.33 -10.36 2.67
CA ARG A 25 1.50 -11.32 1.57
C ARG A 25 2.41 -10.75 0.51
N LEU A 26 3.26 -11.62 0.00
CA LEU A 26 4.09 -11.38 -1.17
C LEU A 26 3.88 -12.61 -2.05
N THR A 27 3.26 -12.46 -3.20
CA THR A 27 2.77 -13.62 -3.96
C THR A 27 2.82 -13.39 -5.46
N MET A 28 3.05 -14.47 -6.19
CA MET A 28 2.94 -14.54 -7.65
C MET A 28 1.68 -15.33 -8.09
N ALA A 29 0.71 -15.47 -7.20
CA ALA A 29 -0.49 -16.27 -7.47
C ALA A 29 -1.41 -15.67 -8.54
N ASP A 30 -1.29 -14.36 -8.84
CA ASP A 30 -2.12 -13.70 -9.83
C ASP A 30 -1.41 -13.68 -11.20
N HIS A 31 -1.53 -14.78 -11.94
CA HIS A 31 -1.07 -14.91 -13.33
C HIS A 31 0.40 -14.50 -13.56
N GLY A 32 1.29 -14.84 -12.62
CA GLY A 32 2.71 -14.52 -12.72
C GLY A 32 3.08 -13.08 -12.42
N VAL A 33 2.15 -12.33 -11.86
CA VAL A 33 2.41 -10.96 -11.38
C VAL A 33 2.77 -11.02 -9.91
N LEU A 34 3.92 -10.45 -9.55
CA LEU A 34 4.31 -10.37 -8.14
C LEU A 34 3.60 -9.18 -7.50
N THR A 35 2.80 -9.45 -6.48
CA THR A 35 2.06 -8.43 -5.74
C THR A 35 2.34 -8.52 -4.25
N SER A 36 2.13 -7.41 -3.56
CA SER A 36 2.17 -7.35 -2.10
C SER A 36 0.85 -6.77 -1.60
N ASP A 37 0.27 -7.39 -0.57
CA ASP A 37 -0.89 -6.84 0.10
C ASP A 37 -0.86 -7.10 1.59
N LEU A 38 -1.66 -6.33 2.31
CA LEU A 38 -1.88 -6.46 3.74
C LEU A 38 -3.35 -6.76 3.97
N VAL A 39 -3.62 -7.73 4.85
CA VAL A 39 -4.97 -7.94 5.35
C VAL A 39 -5.11 -7.17 6.65
N LEU A 40 -6.06 -6.25 6.70
CA LEU A 40 -6.29 -5.36 7.83
C LEU A 40 -7.63 -5.67 8.48
N ASN A 41 -7.61 -5.80 9.80
CA ASN A 41 -8.82 -6.02 10.58
C ASN A 41 -9.08 -4.85 11.50
N GLY A 42 -10.32 -4.38 11.50
CA GLY A 42 -10.85 -3.43 12.46
C GLY A 42 -11.84 -4.11 13.39
N HIS A 43 -12.61 -3.31 14.09
CA HIS A 43 -13.65 -3.82 14.99
C HIS A 43 -14.90 -4.16 14.17
N GLY A 44 -15.08 -5.46 13.89
CA GLY A 44 -16.22 -5.95 13.13
C GLY A 44 -16.13 -5.80 11.61
N TRP A 45 -14.94 -5.50 11.08
CA TRP A 45 -14.73 -5.35 9.64
C TRP A 45 -13.29 -5.71 9.26
N GLY A 46 -13.10 -6.00 7.98
CA GLY A 46 -11.78 -6.28 7.42
C GLY A 46 -11.67 -5.75 6.01
N VAL A 47 -10.46 -5.38 5.61
CA VAL A 47 -10.16 -4.90 4.25
C VAL A 47 -8.77 -5.38 3.83
N CYS A 48 -8.52 -5.39 2.52
CA CYS A 48 -7.18 -5.58 1.97
C CYS A 48 -6.62 -4.24 1.53
N TYR A 49 -5.33 -4.06 1.77
CA TYR A 49 -4.59 -2.87 1.35
C TYR A 49 -3.42 -3.31 0.48
N GLY A 50 -3.32 -2.74 -0.72
CA GLY A 50 -2.22 -3.04 -1.62
C GLY A 50 -2.68 -3.77 -2.87
N GLY A 51 -1.94 -4.83 -3.25
CA GLY A 51 -2.19 -5.54 -4.49
C GLY A 51 -1.49 -4.91 -5.69
N TYR A 52 -0.64 -3.92 -5.47
CA TYR A 52 0.13 -3.27 -6.52
C TYR A 52 1.26 -4.17 -7.00
N VAL A 53 1.66 -3.96 -8.25
CA VAL A 53 2.60 -4.84 -8.94
C VAL A 53 4.04 -4.48 -8.60
N LEU A 54 4.81 -5.48 -8.17
CA LEU A 54 6.23 -5.36 -7.87
C LEU A 54 7.10 -5.88 -9.02
N GLY A 55 6.54 -6.69 -9.88
CA GLY A 55 7.23 -7.32 -10.98
C GLY A 55 6.38 -8.37 -11.66
N LYS A 56 6.94 -9.03 -12.65
CA LYS A 56 6.25 -10.09 -13.38
C LYS A 56 7.20 -11.23 -13.76
N GLY A 57 6.63 -12.42 -13.96
CA GLY A 57 7.30 -13.63 -14.38
C GLY A 57 6.44 -14.82 -14.03
N TYR A 58 6.77 -15.98 -14.57
CA TYR A 58 6.09 -17.24 -14.24
C TYR A 58 7.08 -18.15 -13.56
N LEU A 59 6.62 -18.91 -12.57
CA LEU A 59 7.45 -19.95 -11.95
C LEU A 59 7.98 -20.87 -13.03
N GLY A 60 9.30 -21.06 -13.05
CA GLY A 60 9.97 -21.82 -14.09
C GLY A 60 10.28 -21.04 -15.37
N SER A 61 9.83 -19.80 -15.48
CA SER A 61 10.18 -18.91 -16.59
C SER A 61 11.65 -18.51 -16.52
N LYS A 62 12.21 -18.14 -17.68
CA LYS A 62 13.55 -17.57 -17.77
C LYS A 62 13.51 -16.03 -17.67
N ASP A 63 12.33 -15.44 -17.86
CA ASP A 63 12.17 -14.01 -17.98
C ASP A 63 11.46 -13.46 -16.75
N PHE A 64 12.23 -12.78 -15.90
CA PHE A 64 11.71 -12.10 -14.73
C PHE A 64 12.03 -10.62 -14.83
N GLU A 65 11.06 -9.79 -14.48
CA GLU A 65 11.22 -8.33 -14.49
C GLU A 65 10.71 -7.75 -13.17
N GLY A 66 11.61 -7.11 -12.42
CA GLY A 66 11.24 -6.37 -11.22
C GLY A 66 11.01 -4.90 -11.53
N TYR A 67 10.06 -4.27 -10.82
CA TYR A 67 9.73 -2.86 -11.00
C TYR A 67 10.26 -2.04 -9.83
N GLY A 68 11.10 -1.03 -10.13
CA GLY A 68 11.67 -0.16 -9.10
C GLY A 68 10.60 0.60 -8.31
N SER A 69 9.52 1.03 -8.98
CA SER A 69 8.41 1.70 -8.30
C SER A 69 7.70 0.78 -7.31
N GLY A 70 7.58 -0.51 -7.63
CA GLY A 70 7.02 -1.49 -6.70
C GLY A 70 7.87 -1.66 -5.46
N MET A 71 9.17 -1.73 -5.61
CA MET A 71 10.10 -1.82 -4.47
C MET A 71 10.07 -0.55 -3.62
N GLU A 72 10.00 0.61 -4.26
CA GLU A 72 9.86 1.87 -3.52
C GLU A 72 8.56 1.90 -2.70
N ALA A 73 7.46 1.39 -3.26
CA ALA A 73 6.19 1.30 -2.54
C ALA A 73 6.32 0.42 -1.29
N ILE A 74 7.01 -0.71 -1.38
CA ILE A 74 7.29 -1.57 -0.22
C ILE A 74 8.06 -0.80 0.86
N MET A 75 9.10 -0.08 0.47
CA MET A 75 9.88 0.71 1.42
C MET A 75 9.05 1.81 2.09
N ARG A 76 8.19 2.47 1.32
CA ARG A 76 7.31 3.52 1.84
C ARG A 76 6.26 3.01 2.81
N ILE A 77 5.69 1.82 2.56
CA ILE A 77 4.72 1.26 3.50
C ILE A 77 5.40 0.83 4.80
N MET A 78 6.59 0.24 4.72
CA MET A 78 7.37 -0.10 5.91
C MET A 78 7.72 1.15 6.72
N ASP A 79 8.11 2.22 6.06
CA ASP A 79 8.40 3.50 6.68
C ASP A 79 7.15 4.08 7.36
N THR A 80 6.01 4.01 6.70
CA THR A 80 4.73 4.51 7.26
C THR A 80 4.32 3.72 8.49
N VAL A 81 4.41 2.39 8.45
CA VAL A 81 4.11 1.53 9.59
C VAL A 81 5.14 1.69 10.71
N GLY A 82 6.39 1.96 10.35
CA GLY A 82 7.47 2.17 11.31
C GLY A 82 8.25 0.90 11.64
N VAL A 83 8.51 0.06 10.64
CA VAL A 83 9.24 -1.21 10.81
C VAL A 83 10.43 -1.26 9.86
N GLU A 84 11.47 -2.00 10.26
CA GLU A 84 12.67 -2.22 9.43
C GLU A 84 12.65 -3.55 8.68
N GLU A 85 11.74 -4.47 9.05
CA GLU A 85 11.56 -5.75 8.37
C GLU A 85 10.12 -5.90 7.91
N TYR A 86 9.93 -6.37 6.69
CA TYR A 86 8.61 -6.54 6.09
C TYR A 86 7.68 -7.40 6.96
N GLY A 87 8.19 -8.53 7.47
CA GLY A 87 7.39 -9.43 8.30
C GLY A 87 6.98 -8.86 9.65
N GLN A 88 7.68 -7.83 10.13
CA GLN A 88 7.33 -7.16 11.39
C GLN A 88 6.04 -6.35 11.29
N MET A 89 5.54 -6.09 10.08
CA MET A 89 4.26 -5.41 9.91
C MET A 89 3.10 -6.23 10.45
N LYS A 90 3.20 -7.57 10.42
CA LYS A 90 2.16 -8.44 10.95
C LYS A 90 1.95 -8.18 12.45
N GLY A 91 0.70 -7.94 12.83
CA GLY A 91 0.33 -7.65 14.20
C GLY A 91 0.39 -6.18 14.59
N LYS A 92 0.97 -5.33 13.75
CA LYS A 92 1.05 -3.89 14.03
C LYS A 92 -0.30 -3.22 13.83
N TYR A 93 -0.54 -2.18 14.63
CA TYR A 93 -1.71 -1.33 14.46
C TYR A 93 -1.37 -0.17 13.54
N VAL A 94 -2.32 0.19 12.71
CA VAL A 94 -2.22 1.29 11.74
C VAL A 94 -3.54 2.03 11.71
N ARG A 95 -3.59 3.11 10.96
CA ARG A 95 -4.85 3.79 10.61
C ARG A 95 -5.10 3.65 9.13
N ILE A 96 -6.36 3.68 8.74
CA ILE A 96 -6.75 3.77 7.34
C ILE A 96 -7.63 4.98 7.14
N ALA A 97 -7.60 5.54 5.94
CA ALA A 97 -8.53 6.58 5.53
C ALA A 97 -9.48 5.97 4.48
N THR A 98 -10.77 6.09 4.71
CA THR A 98 -11.78 5.47 3.85
C THR A 98 -12.98 6.39 3.65
N LYS A 99 -13.63 6.28 2.51
CA LYS A 99 -14.92 6.94 2.23
C LYS A 99 -16.09 5.96 2.31
N GLY A 100 -15.87 4.82 2.94
CA GLY A 100 -16.84 3.75 3.13
C GLY A 100 -16.16 2.41 2.95
N LEU A 101 -16.49 1.43 3.79
CA LEU A 101 -15.84 0.11 3.78
C LEU A 101 -16.21 -0.74 2.57
N GLY A 102 -17.19 -0.32 1.76
CA GLY A 102 -17.48 -0.93 0.46
C GLY A 102 -16.58 -0.44 -0.67
N SER A 103 -15.74 0.55 -0.41
CA SER A 103 -14.77 1.10 -1.37
C SER A 103 -13.39 0.53 -1.12
N SER A 104 -12.53 0.57 -2.13
CA SER A 104 -11.12 0.17 -1.97
C SER A 104 -10.42 1.12 -1.00
N VAL A 105 -9.62 0.57 -0.08
CA VAL A 105 -8.79 1.34 0.82
C VAL A 105 -7.40 1.48 0.20
N ARG A 106 -6.94 2.72 0.00
CA ARG A 106 -5.68 3.05 -0.67
C ARG A 106 -4.74 3.88 0.16
N ILE A 107 -5.19 4.34 1.32
CA ILE A 107 -4.43 5.22 2.20
C ILE A 107 -4.28 4.56 3.56
N ILE A 108 -3.04 4.33 3.96
CA ILE A 108 -2.68 3.78 5.26
C ILE A 108 -1.86 4.82 6.01
N GLY A 109 -1.98 4.86 7.32
CA GLY A 109 -1.25 5.79 8.16
C GLY A 109 -0.63 5.15 9.39
N ASN A 110 0.40 5.81 9.92
CA ASN A 110 1.00 5.42 11.18
C ASN A 110 -0.03 5.54 12.30
N ILE A 111 0.03 4.66 13.29
CA ILE A 111 -0.94 4.64 14.38
C ILE A 111 -0.85 5.88 15.27
N LEU A 112 0.32 6.48 15.40
CA LEU A 112 0.57 7.64 16.26
C LEU A 112 0.91 8.91 15.49
N ASP A 113 1.81 8.80 14.52
CA ASP A 113 2.33 9.95 13.79
C ASP A 113 1.43 10.31 12.62
N ASP A 114 1.40 11.59 12.27
CA ASP A 114 0.63 12.09 11.12
C ASP A 114 1.40 11.82 9.83
N LYS A 115 1.51 10.53 9.50
CA LYS A 115 2.31 10.01 8.40
C LYS A 115 1.47 9.01 7.63
N TRP A 116 1.32 9.24 6.33
CA TRP A 116 0.37 8.52 5.47
C TRP A 116 1.01 8.10 4.16
N PHE A 117 0.56 6.98 3.62
CA PHE A 117 0.95 6.53 2.30
C PHE A 117 -0.30 6.20 1.47
N ASP A 118 -0.43 6.92 0.35
CA ASP A 118 -1.47 6.73 -0.65
C ASP A 118 -0.81 6.13 -1.89
N TYR A 119 -0.92 4.80 -2.04
CA TYR A 119 -0.25 4.13 -3.15
C TYR A 119 -0.83 4.54 -4.51
N GLU A 120 -2.11 4.91 -4.58
CA GLU A 120 -2.70 5.32 -5.84
C GLU A 120 -2.07 6.62 -6.35
N SER A 121 -1.92 7.63 -5.51
CA SER A 121 -1.27 8.87 -5.92
C SER A 121 0.22 8.64 -6.20
N PHE A 122 0.86 7.76 -5.44
CA PHE A 122 2.26 7.41 -5.68
C PHE A 122 2.47 6.81 -7.08
N PHE A 123 1.68 5.81 -7.45
CA PHE A 123 1.81 5.18 -8.76
C PHE A 123 1.35 6.08 -9.90
N ALA A 124 0.37 6.96 -9.67
CA ALA A 124 -0.04 7.95 -10.67
C ALA A 124 1.12 8.90 -11.00
N ASP A 125 1.84 9.38 -9.98
CA ASP A 125 3.01 10.24 -10.17
C ASP A 125 4.14 9.50 -10.92
N LYS A 126 4.37 8.24 -10.60
CA LYS A 126 5.39 7.44 -11.29
C LYS A 126 5.06 7.24 -12.76
N LYS A 127 3.79 7.04 -13.09
CA LYS A 127 3.32 6.93 -14.47
C LYS A 127 3.52 8.24 -15.22
N ASP A 128 3.23 9.39 -14.60
CA ASP A 128 3.44 10.70 -15.18
C ASP A 128 4.93 10.97 -15.43
N GLU A 129 5.81 10.61 -14.49
CA GLU A 129 7.26 10.71 -14.66
C GLU A 129 7.75 9.87 -15.85
N GLU A 130 7.27 8.63 -15.99
CA GLU A 130 7.60 7.76 -17.12
C GLU A 130 7.16 8.37 -18.44
N ASN A 131 5.95 8.94 -18.51
CA ASN A 131 5.44 9.58 -19.71
C ASN A 131 6.28 10.82 -20.08
N ASP A 132 6.68 11.63 -19.10
CA ASP A 132 7.53 12.79 -19.31
C ASP A 132 8.93 12.40 -19.76
N ASN A 133 9.49 11.31 -19.25
CA ASN A 133 10.80 10.82 -19.61
C ASN A 133 10.80 9.95 -20.88
N GLY A 134 9.66 9.43 -21.26
CA GLY A 134 9.51 8.56 -22.43
C GLY A 134 9.41 9.29 -23.77
N MET A 135 9.49 10.59 -23.73
CA MET A 135 9.48 11.41 -24.93
C MET A 135 10.90 11.83 -25.30
#